data_eefb52874d7406aafaf91865e845275b
#
_entry.id   eefb52874d7406aafaf91865e845275b
#
_cell.length_a   1.000
_cell.length_b   1.000
_cell.length_c   1.000
_cell.angle_alpha   90.00
_cell.angle_beta   90.00
_cell.angle_gamma   90.00
#
_symmetry.space_group_name_H-M   'P 1'
#
loop_
_entity.id
_entity.type
_entity.pdbx_description
1 polymer ?
#
loop_
_entity_poly.entity_id
_entity_poly.type
_entity_poly.pdbx_seq_one_letter_code
_entity_poly.pdbx_strand_id
1 'polypeptide(L)'
;MHVKELARIAGTTPRAVRYYHHLGLLEIPPTVRGRREYGVEHVARLLRIRWLADGGLSLTQVAEMLASDTIGTDQDSRREAVLVAHERRLLP
;
A
#
# COMPACT_ATOMS: atom_id res chain seq x y z
N MET A 1 0.49 -5.29 -15.78
CA MET A 1 0.95 -3.96 -16.25
C MET A 1 2.40 -3.71 -15.85
N HIS A 2 3.07 -2.83 -16.54
CA HIS A 2 4.44 -2.44 -16.21
C HIS A 2 4.49 -1.33 -15.16
N VAL A 3 5.68 -1.13 -14.58
CA VAL A 3 5.85 -0.14 -13.52
C VAL A 3 5.45 1.29 -13.95
N LYS A 4 5.70 1.65 -15.19
CA LYS A 4 5.34 2.99 -15.69
C LYS A 4 3.83 3.22 -15.67
N GLU A 5 3.08 2.21 -16.07
CA GLU A 5 1.64 2.27 -16.09
C GLU A 5 1.08 2.29 -14.67
N LEU A 6 1.62 1.43 -13.81
CA LEU A 6 1.25 1.42 -12.39
C LEU A 6 1.45 2.77 -11.76
N ALA A 7 2.62 3.37 -11.97
CA ALA A 7 2.96 4.68 -11.42
C ALA A 7 2.00 5.76 -11.92
N ARG A 8 1.68 5.74 -13.22
CA ARG A 8 0.74 6.69 -13.81
C ARG A 8 -0.65 6.59 -13.20
N ILE A 9 -1.17 5.36 -13.08
CA ILE A 9 -2.50 5.12 -12.51
C ILE A 9 -2.56 5.62 -11.06
N ALA A 10 -1.53 5.39 -10.28
CA ALA A 10 -1.48 5.78 -8.88
C ALA A 10 -1.04 7.22 -8.65
N GLY A 11 -0.71 7.96 -9.69
CA GLY A 11 -0.28 9.34 -9.58
C GLY A 11 1.10 9.52 -8.96
N THR A 12 2.01 8.60 -9.24
CA THR A 12 3.37 8.63 -8.72
C THR A 12 4.38 8.36 -9.83
N THR A 13 5.61 8.00 -9.48
CA THR A 13 6.68 7.76 -10.43
C THR A 13 7.24 6.34 -10.27
N PRO A 14 7.87 5.79 -11.33
CA PRO A 14 8.54 4.49 -11.21
C PRO A 14 9.61 4.48 -10.12
N ARG A 15 10.29 5.61 -9.92
CA ARG A 15 11.29 5.74 -8.87
C ARG A 15 10.68 5.58 -7.49
N ALA A 16 9.53 6.20 -7.26
CA ALA A 16 8.81 6.08 -6.00
C ALA A 16 8.34 4.64 -5.77
N VAL A 17 7.86 3.97 -6.81
CA VAL A 17 7.45 2.56 -6.72
C VAL A 17 8.63 1.69 -6.28
N ARG A 18 9.81 1.89 -6.88
CA ARG A 18 11.01 1.15 -6.49
C ARG A 18 11.40 1.42 -5.05
N TYR A 19 11.25 2.65 -4.61
CA TYR A 19 11.55 3.04 -3.24
C TYR A 19 10.62 2.31 -2.26
N TYR A 20 9.35 2.22 -2.59
CA TYR A 20 8.38 1.49 -1.76
C TYR A 20 8.69 -0.01 -1.72
N HIS A 21 9.17 -0.58 -2.83
CA HIS A 21 9.66 -1.97 -2.82
C HIS A 21 10.85 -2.12 -1.87
N HIS A 22 11.78 -1.20 -1.94
CA HIS A 22 12.97 -1.21 -1.10
C HIS A 22 12.61 -1.13 0.39
N LEU A 23 11.61 -0.35 0.74
CA LEU A 23 11.14 -0.21 2.11
C LEU A 23 10.24 -1.38 2.57
N GLY A 24 9.88 -2.26 1.68
CA GLY A 24 8.97 -3.36 1.99
C GLY A 24 7.51 -2.95 2.09
N LEU A 25 7.17 -1.76 1.65
CA LEU A 25 5.79 -1.26 1.67
C LEU A 25 4.94 -1.85 0.57
N LEU A 26 5.55 -2.13 -0.57
CA LEU A 26 4.87 -2.67 -1.74
C LEU A 26 5.54 -3.98 -2.12
N GLU A 27 4.75 -5.03 -2.28
CA GLU A 27 5.24 -6.34 -2.66
C GLU A 27 5.81 -6.30 -4.08
N ILE A 28 6.95 -6.97 -4.28
CA ILE A 28 7.54 -7.11 -5.60
C ILE A 28 6.75 -8.18 -6.35
N PRO A 29 6.16 -7.84 -7.52
CA PRO A 29 5.35 -8.80 -8.25
C PRO A 29 6.20 -9.89 -8.89
N PRO A 30 5.59 -11.03 -9.26
CA PRO A 30 6.31 -12.08 -9.95
C PRO A 30 6.81 -11.59 -11.31
N THR A 31 7.92 -12.17 -11.74
CA THR A 31 8.49 -11.90 -13.05
C THR A 31 7.87 -12.84 -14.07
N VAL A 32 7.27 -12.26 -15.12
CA VAL A 32 6.70 -13.01 -16.22
C VAL A 32 7.44 -12.61 -17.47
N ARG A 33 8.06 -13.59 -18.14
CA ARG A 33 8.84 -13.37 -19.35
C ARG A 33 9.94 -12.30 -19.17
N GLY A 34 10.62 -12.33 -18.03
CA GLY A 34 11.70 -11.41 -17.72
C GLY A 34 11.26 -10.03 -17.26
N ARG A 35 9.97 -9.80 -17.09
CA ARG A 35 9.43 -8.51 -16.64
C ARG A 35 8.54 -8.67 -15.45
N ARG A 36 8.56 -7.68 -14.55
CA ARG A 36 7.66 -7.63 -13.42
C ARG A 36 6.25 -7.32 -13.91
N GLU A 37 5.30 -8.16 -13.51
CA GLU A 37 3.91 -8.00 -13.89
C GLU A 37 3.09 -7.56 -12.68
N TYR A 38 2.70 -6.29 -12.66
CA TYR A 38 1.89 -5.73 -11.59
C TYR A 38 0.41 -6.02 -11.83
N GLY A 39 -0.31 -6.29 -10.76
CA GLY A 39 -1.73 -6.58 -10.82
C GLY A 39 -2.55 -5.53 -10.09
N VAL A 40 -3.86 -5.77 -10.03
CA VAL A 40 -4.83 -4.88 -9.37
C VAL A 40 -4.49 -4.69 -7.89
N GLU A 41 -4.03 -5.75 -7.24
CA GLU A 41 -3.63 -5.69 -5.83
C GLU A 41 -2.47 -4.72 -5.60
N HIS A 42 -1.57 -4.59 -6.56
CA HIS A 42 -0.48 -3.63 -6.48
C HIS A 42 -0.99 -2.20 -6.63
N VAL A 43 -1.97 -2.00 -7.52
CA VAL A 43 -2.59 -0.69 -7.68
C VAL A 43 -3.28 -0.28 -6.39
N ALA A 44 -4.08 -1.16 -5.81
CA ALA A 44 -4.81 -0.89 -4.58
C ALA A 44 -3.86 -0.57 -3.42
N ARG A 45 -2.79 -1.35 -3.28
CA ARG A 45 -1.78 -1.14 -2.24
C ARG A 45 -1.07 0.19 -2.41
N LEU A 46 -0.67 0.51 -3.63
CA LEU A 46 0.04 1.75 -3.93
C LEU A 46 -0.84 2.98 -3.68
N LEU A 47 -2.11 2.92 -4.09
CA LEU A 47 -3.07 3.99 -3.80
C LEU A 47 -3.23 4.20 -2.31
N ARG A 48 -3.27 3.13 -1.53
CA ARG A 48 -3.39 3.20 -0.09
C ARG A 48 -2.15 3.84 0.54
N ILE A 49 -0.95 3.45 0.08
CA ILE A 49 0.31 4.06 0.53
C ILE A 49 0.27 5.56 0.30
N ARG A 50 -0.13 5.96 -0.90
CA ARG A 50 -0.20 7.36 -1.27
C ARG A 50 -1.23 8.12 -0.44
N TRP A 51 -2.39 7.53 -0.23
CA TRP A 51 -3.46 8.15 0.55
C TRP A 51 -3.01 8.40 1.99
N LEU A 52 -2.35 7.42 2.60
CA LEU A 52 -1.87 7.54 3.97
C LEU A 52 -0.74 8.58 4.07
N ALA A 53 0.19 8.56 3.12
CA ALA A 53 1.29 9.52 3.09
C ALA A 53 0.80 10.95 2.84
N ASP A 54 -0.14 11.12 1.92
CA ASP A 54 -0.74 12.43 1.63
C ASP A 54 -1.54 12.96 2.82
N GLY A 55 -2.04 12.06 3.67
CA GLY A 55 -2.74 12.41 4.90
C GLY A 55 -1.81 12.86 6.03
N GLY A 56 -0.51 12.93 5.78
CA GLY A 56 0.45 13.43 6.75
C GLY A 56 1.20 12.37 7.55
N LEU A 57 0.97 11.09 7.27
CA LEU A 57 1.68 10.01 7.96
C LEU A 57 3.08 9.85 7.39
N SER A 58 4.05 9.60 8.26
CA SER A 58 5.39 9.24 7.83
C SER A 58 5.37 7.86 7.17
N LEU A 59 6.38 7.54 6.37
CA LEU A 59 6.46 6.23 5.75
C LEU A 59 6.61 5.11 6.79
N THR A 60 7.23 5.39 7.94
CA THR A 60 7.28 4.44 9.04
C THR A 60 5.89 4.14 9.58
N GLN A 61 5.07 5.17 9.78
CA GLN A 61 3.69 5.01 10.23
C GLN A 61 2.85 4.26 9.19
N VAL A 62 3.04 4.57 7.91
CA VAL A 62 2.38 3.85 6.83
C VAL A 62 2.75 2.38 6.87
N ALA A 63 4.04 2.07 7.03
CA ALA A 63 4.50 0.69 7.11
C ALA A 63 3.85 -0.06 8.27
N GLU A 64 3.74 0.57 9.42
CA GLU A 64 3.11 -0.02 10.60
C GLU A 64 1.63 -0.32 10.35
N MET A 65 0.92 0.61 9.74
CA MET A 65 -0.50 0.42 9.42
C MET A 65 -0.71 -0.70 8.41
N LEU A 66 0.13 -0.75 7.37
CA LEU A 66 0.02 -1.78 6.35
C LEU A 66 0.41 -3.16 6.88
N ALA A 67 1.39 -3.22 7.77
CA ALA A 67 1.77 -4.47 8.41
C ALA A 67 0.62 -5.04 9.24
N SER A 68 -0.13 -4.19 9.93
CA SER A 68 -1.31 -4.60 10.68
C SER A 68 -2.39 -5.19 9.79
N ASP A 69 -2.52 -4.69 8.56
CA ASP A 69 -3.50 -5.20 7.59
C ASP A 69 -3.11 -6.56 7.00
N THR A 70 -1.81 -6.83 6.91
CA THR A 70 -1.31 -8.03 6.25
C THR A 70 -1.06 -9.19 7.21
N ILE A 71 -0.99 -8.93 8.51
CA ILE A 71 -0.72 -9.95 9.51
C ILE A 71 -2.03 -10.61 9.95
N GLY A 72 -2.12 -11.92 9.74
CA GLY A 72 -3.22 -12.72 10.21
C GLY A 72 -4.24 -13.06 9.17
N THR A 73 -4.94 -14.15 9.44
CA THR A 73 -5.89 -14.77 8.53
C THR A 73 -7.27 -14.14 8.60
N ASP A 74 -7.53 -13.33 9.61
CA ASP A 74 -8.84 -12.74 9.85
C ASP A 74 -8.83 -11.28 9.41
N GLN A 75 -8.82 -11.09 8.11
CA GLN A 75 -8.77 -9.77 7.50
C GLN A 75 -10.02 -8.93 7.81
N ASP A 76 -11.17 -9.58 7.95
CA ASP A 76 -12.42 -8.87 8.19
C ASP A 76 -12.47 -8.29 9.60
N SER A 77 -12.08 -9.07 10.61
CA SER A 77 -12.02 -8.58 11.98
C SER A 77 -11.01 -7.45 12.14
N ARG A 78 -9.89 -7.54 11.43
CA ARG A 78 -8.88 -6.48 11.47
C ARG A 78 -9.35 -5.22 10.78
N ARG A 79 -10.07 -5.37 9.68
CA ARG A 79 -10.64 -4.23 8.98
C ARG A 79 -11.64 -3.51 9.88
N GLU A 80 -12.48 -4.25 10.60
CA GLU A 80 -13.38 -3.67 11.57
C GLU A 80 -12.63 -2.95 12.69
N ALA A 81 -11.60 -3.59 13.24
CA ALA A 81 -10.80 -2.99 14.31
C ALA A 81 -10.14 -1.69 13.88
N VAL A 82 -9.61 -1.66 12.66
CA VAL A 82 -9.00 -0.45 12.09
C VAL A 82 -10.06 0.64 11.88
N LEU A 83 -11.21 0.29 11.35
CA LEU A 83 -12.30 1.25 11.16
C LEU A 83 -12.81 1.80 12.48
N VAL A 84 -12.98 0.97 13.50
CA VAL A 84 -13.40 1.41 14.82
C VAL A 84 -12.38 2.34 15.44
N ALA A 85 -11.09 2.00 15.35
CA ALA A 85 -10.02 2.86 15.85
C ALA A 85 -10.00 4.21 15.12
N HIS A 86 -10.23 4.19 13.80
CA HIS A 86 -10.29 5.41 13.00
C HIS A 86 -11.49 6.28 13.39
N GLU A 87 -12.65 5.68 13.58
CA GLU A 87 -13.84 6.39 14.03
C GLU A 87 -13.62 7.05 15.39
N ARG A 88 -12.97 6.36 16.32
CA ARG A 88 -12.64 6.93 17.63
C ARG A 88 -11.74 8.15 17.54
N ARG A 89 -10.87 8.21 16.55
CA ARG A 89 -10.01 9.37 16.32
C ARG A 89 -10.76 10.55 15.75
N LEU A 90 -11.82 10.29 15.00
CA LEU A 90 -12.65 11.32 14.40
C LEU A 90 -13.69 11.88 15.37
N LEU A 91 -14.03 11.12 16.39
CA LEU A 91 -14.98 11.57 17.41
C LEU A 91 -14.25 12.42 18.45
N PRO A 92 -14.78 13.59 18.79
CA PRO A 92 -14.18 14.46 19.81
C PRO A 92 -14.18 13.83 21.20
#